data_09a3bc2f7440e2de58ffa01764555b8f
#
_entry.id   09a3bc2f7440e2de58ffa01764555b8f
#
_cell.length_a   1.000
_cell.length_b   1.000
_cell.length_c   1.000
_cell.angle_alpha   90.00
_cell.angle_beta   90.00
_cell.angle_gamma   90.00
#
_symmetry.space_group_name_H-M   'P 1'
#
loop_
_entity.id
_entity.type
_entity.pdbx_description
1 polymer ?
#
loop_
_entity_poly.entity_id
_entity_poly.type
_entity_poly.pdbx_seq_one_letter_code
_entity_poly.pdbx_strand_id
1 'polypeptide(L)'
;MTAPLLIGSGAGFSGDRTDAALPVVRTLIAAGGPAALIFETLAERTLALAQLARRNDPAAGYEPLLDALLTPVLGLCLANGIPIIGNFGAANPRGAAARVRQLAQELGLPAPRVAVVEGDDLSHDAGRALLRKIVGPAFPEARFVCANAYIGARGIADALGDGAQVVVCGRVADPALAVGPAMAHFGWSWQDWDRLAAATMAGHLLECGAQVTGGYFADPGMKDVPDVHALGFPIAQLDEAGGIEIFKAAGTGGCVDLRTVKEQLLYEVHDPAAYLTPDVVADISEVTVAQLGPDRVAVRNVHGHARPAQLKANLFFHGGWMAEGEISYAGPNAAARARLAADIVRRRMALLGHDLPIRFDLIGVLSVLADDAGRMLAQPGPHEAAAEDVRLRAALSHEDAGVAQALLREVNALYTCGPAGGGGVRTAQRARLNAMSCLVPREAVSPAHTFID
;
A
#
# COMPACT_ATOMS: atom_id res chain seq x y z
N MET A 1 30.64 -2.68 -20.41
CA MET A 1 29.23 -2.80 -19.98
C MET A 1 29.21 -2.90 -18.47
N THR A 2 28.42 -2.07 -17.84
CA THR A 2 28.21 -2.11 -16.38
C THR A 2 27.48 -3.41 -16.03
N ALA A 3 27.85 -4.03 -14.88
CA ALA A 3 27.19 -5.26 -14.44
C ALA A 3 25.68 -5.01 -14.20
N PRO A 4 24.79 -5.96 -14.49
CA PRO A 4 23.37 -5.83 -14.20
C PRO A 4 23.13 -5.60 -12.71
N LEU A 5 22.10 -4.81 -12.38
CA LEU A 5 21.64 -4.57 -11.01
C LEU A 5 20.49 -5.51 -10.67
N LEU A 6 20.59 -6.17 -9.52
CA LEU A 6 19.49 -6.94 -8.93
C LEU A 6 18.76 -6.09 -7.89
N ILE A 7 17.43 -6.00 -8.00
CA ILE A 7 16.60 -5.28 -7.03
C ILE A 7 15.58 -6.28 -6.49
N GLY A 8 15.66 -6.58 -5.19
CA GLY A 8 14.72 -7.48 -4.54
C GLY A 8 13.65 -6.73 -3.76
N SER A 9 12.41 -7.24 -3.75
CA SER A 9 11.32 -6.73 -2.92
C SER A 9 11.31 -7.43 -1.56
N GLY A 10 11.26 -6.65 -0.49
CA GLY A 10 11.16 -7.15 0.88
C GLY A 10 9.77 -6.99 1.51
N ALA A 11 8.95 -6.10 0.97
CA ALA A 11 7.55 -5.90 1.33
C ALA A 11 6.81 -5.18 0.20
N GLY A 12 5.51 -5.40 0.07
CA GLY A 12 4.64 -4.75 -0.91
C GLY A 12 3.49 -3.92 -0.31
N PHE A 13 3.35 -3.89 1.02
CA PHE A 13 2.42 -2.99 1.71
C PHE A 13 2.71 -2.95 3.23
N SER A 14 2.14 -1.96 3.94
CA SER A 14 2.19 -1.92 5.41
C SER A 14 1.36 -3.06 6.02
N GLY A 15 2.01 -3.92 6.80
CA GLY A 15 1.39 -5.13 7.36
C GLY A 15 1.66 -6.41 6.56
N ASP A 16 2.60 -6.37 5.62
CA ASP A 16 3.01 -7.53 4.83
C ASP A 16 3.78 -8.57 5.67
N ARG A 17 4.04 -9.72 5.08
CA ARG A 17 4.79 -10.81 5.70
C ARG A 17 6.21 -10.37 6.05
N THR A 18 6.60 -10.53 7.30
CA THR A 18 7.94 -10.12 7.79
C THR A 18 9.05 -11.12 7.48
N ASP A 19 8.69 -12.33 7.01
CA ASP A 19 9.63 -13.39 6.63
C ASP A 19 10.02 -13.36 5.14
N ALA A 20 9.38 -12.54 4.32
CA ALA A 20 9.51 -12.53 2.87
C ALA A 20 10.89 -12.03 2.40
N ALA A 21 11.49 -11.06 3.06
CA ALA A 21 12.75 -10.45 2.67
C ALA A 21 13.95 -11.41 2.79
N LEU A 22 13.95 -12.35 3.73
CA LEU A 22 15.10 -13.22 3.99
C LEU A 22 15.44 -14.15 2.79
N PRO A 23 14.49 -14.87 2.18
CA PRO A 23 14.76 -15.64 0.95
C PRO A 23 15.25 -14.77 -0.22
N VAL A 24 14.72 -13.54 -0.35
CA VAL A 24 15.15 -12.57 -1.36
C VAL A 24 16.64 -12.22 -1.16
N VAL A 25 17.01 -11.78 0.03
CA VAL A 25 18.40 -11.40 0.36
C VAL A 25 19.36 -12.57 0.14
N ARG A 26 18.99 -13.79 0.56
CA ARG A 26 19.80 -14.99 0.29
C ARG A 26 20.01 -15.24 -1.20
N THR A 27 18.96 -15.01 -2.01
CA THR A 27 19.04 -15.15 -3.47
C THR A 27 19.95 -14.08 -4.08
N LEU A 28 19.85 -12.82 -3.63
CA LEU A 28 20.74 -11.73 -4.06
C LEU A 28 22.21 -12.03 -3.73
N ILE A 29 22.49 -12.50 -2.52
CA ILE A 29 23.85 -12.87 -2.09
C ILE A 29 24.38 -14.03 -2.94
N ALA A 30 23.57 -15.06 -3.17
CA ALA A 30 23.97 -16.22 -3.96
C ALA A 30 24.22 -15.89 -5.46
N ALA A 31 23.47 -14.94 -6.00
CA ALA A 31 23.69 -14.45 -7.36
C ALA A 31 24.98 -13.65 -7.51
N GLY A 32 25.39 -12.95 -6.45
CA GLY A 32 26.54 -12.05 -6.46
C GLY A 32 26.34 -10.81 -7.33
N GLY A 33 27.30 -9.88 -7.25
CA GLY A 33 27.25 -8.63 -8.02
C GLY A 33 26.41 -7.52 -7.35
N PRO A 34 26.15 -6.43 -8.07
CA PRO A 34 25.41 -5.28 -7.56
C PRO A 34 23.95 -5.65 -7.23
N ALA A 35 23.52 -5.30 -6.04
CA ALA A 35 22.14 -5.58 -5.61
C ALA A 35 21.61 -4.49 -4.68
N ALA A 36 20.28 -4.37 -4.59
CA ALA A 36 19.55 -3.53 -3.63
C ALA A 36 18.32 -4.27 -3.12
N LEU A 37 17.89 -3.94 -1.89
CA LEU A 37 16.66 -4.44 -1.29
C LEU A 37 15.70 -3.29 -1.06
N ILE A 38 14.48 -3.38 -1.60
CA ILE A 38 13.47 -2.34 -1.43
C ILE A 38 12.33 -2.82 -0.53
N PHE A 39 11.74 -1.89 0.23
CA PHE A 39 10.54 -2.11 1.03
C PHE A 39 9.50 -1.05 0.67
N GLU A 40 8.44 -1.47 -0.03
CA GLU A 40 7.24 -0.66 -0.19
C GLU A 40 6.28 -0.97 0.98
N THR A 41 5.98 0.04 1.80
CA THR A 41 5.11 -0.11 2.99
C THR A 41 4.16 1.07 3.16
N LEU A 42 3.97 1.93 2.14
CA LEU A 42 3.32 3.21 2.32
C LEU A 42 2.25 3.49 1.26
N ALA A 43 1.03 3.01 1.54
CA ALA A 43 -0.16 3.47 0.83
C ALA A 43 -0.69 4.81 1.38
N GLU A 44 -1.61 5.43 0.66
CA GLU A 44 -2.24 6.71 1.05
C GLU A 44 -2.88 6.64 2.44
N ARG A 45 -3.64 5.58 2.71
CA ARG A 45 -4.29 5.37 4.01
C ARG A 45 -3.29 5.19 5.14
N THR A 46 -2.22 4.43 4.92
CA THR A 46 -1.20 4.15 5.94
C THR A 46 -0.41 5.39 6.28
N LEU A 47 -0.12 6.26 5.29
CA LEU A 47 0.47 7.58 5.54
C LEU A 47 -0.40 8.45 6.46
N ALA A 48 -1.71 8.51 6.19
CA ALA A 48 -2.63 9.29 7.01
C ALA A 48 -2.73 8.76 8.45
N LEU A 49 -2.72 7.44 8.63
CA LEU A 49 -2.68 6.80 9.95
C LEU A 49 -1.36 7.08 10.67
N ALA A 50 -0.23 7.02 9.96
CA ALA A 50 1.08 7.37 10.48
C ALA A 50 1.15 8.84 10.96
N GLN A 51 0.55 9.77 10.20
CA GLN A 51 0.45 11.18 10.61
C GLN A 51 -0.38 11.35 11.90
N LEU A 52 -1.48 10.62 12.05
CA LEU A 52 -2.26 10.63 13.29
C LEU A 52 -1.48 10.02 14.45
N ALA A 53 -0.78 8.91 14.23
CA ALA A 53 0.07 8.30 15.25
C ALA A 53 1.15 9.27 15.73
N ARG A 54 1.84 9.96 14.81
CA ARG A 54 2.86 10.96 15.13
C ARG A 54 2.32 12.16 15.91
N ARG A 55 1.08 12.57 15.67
CA ARG A 55 0.45 13.66 16.43
C ARG A 55 0.20 13.27 17.90
N ASN A 56 -0.12 12.00 18.13
CA ASN A 56 -0.37 11.48 19.47
C ASN A 56 0.94 11.13 20.21
N ASP A 57 1.93 10.64 19.47
CA ASP A 57 3.26 10.33 19.95
C ASP A 57 4.32 10.77 18.90
N PRO A 58 5.10 11.81 19.19
CA PRO A 58 6.14 12.29 18.27
C PRO A 58 7.20 11.26 17.90
N ALA A 59 7.38 10.21 18.68
CA ALA A 59 8.28 9.10 18.37
C ALA A 59 7.69 8.09 17.38
N ALA A 60 6.37 8.03 17.23
CA ALA A 60 5.64 7.18 16.29
C ALA A 60 5.55 7.82 14.90
N GLY A 61 4.80 7.19 14.00
CA GLY A 61 4.49 7.72 12.65
C GLY A 61 5.36 7.18 11.54
N TYR A 62 6.03 6.08 11.73
CA TYR A 62 6.69 5.25 10.72
C TYR A 62 6.10 3.84 10.73
N GLU A 63 6.57 2.97 9.84
CA GLU A 63 6.05 1.59 9.70
C GLU A 63 6.14 0.82 11.04
N PRO A 64 5.01 0.37 11.59
CA PRO A 64 5.00 -0.34 12.88
C PRO A 64 5.76 -1.67 12.87
N LEU A 65 5.88 -2.31 11.71
CA LEU A 65 6.59 -3.59 11.55
C LEU A 65 8.08 -3.40 11.18
N LEU A 66 8.63 -2.18 11.24
CA LEU A 66 10.01 -1.87 10.84
C LEU A 66 11.02 -2.84 11.45
N ASP A 67 10.94 -3.09 12.74
CA ASP A 67 11.84 -4.00 13.43
C ASP A 67 11.73 -5.44 12.91
N ALA A 68 10.51 -5.92 12.76
CA ALA A 68 10.24 -7.28 12.29
C ALA A 68 10.69 -7.49 10.84
N LEU A 69 10.55 -6.47 9.98
CA LEU A 69 10.99 -6.49 8.60
C LEU A 69 12.51 -6.48 8.48
N LEU A 70 13.21 -5.67 9.28
CA LEU A 70 14.65 -5.46 9.13
C LEU A 70 15.51 -6.44 9.93
N THR A 71 15.05 -6.92 11.10
CA THR A 71 15.81 -7.83 11.95
C THR A 71 16.41 -9.03 11.20
N PRO A 72 15.65 -9.75 10.32
CA PRO A 72 16.21 -10.94 9.66
C PRO A 72 17.21 -10.63 8.56
N VAL A 73 17.29 -9.39 8.05
CA VAL A 73 18.06 -9.07 6.84
C VAL A 73 19.12 -7.98 7.03
N LEU A 74 18.99 -7.10 8.02
CA LEU A 74 19.88 -5.95 8.19
C LEU A 74 21.35 -6.36 8.24
N GLY A 75 21.71 -7.33 9.08
CA GLY A 75 23.10 -7.80 9.19
C GLY A 75 23.62 -8.44 7.90
N LEU A 76 22.77 -9.19 7.20
CA LEU A 76 23.13 -9.81 5.91
C LEU A 76 23.37 -8.75 4.85
N CYS A 77 22.49 -7.75 4.75
CA CYS A 77 22.61 -6.67 3.79
C CYS A 77 23.88 -5.84 4.03
N LEU A 78 24.14 -5.43 5.29
CA LEU A 78 25.35 -4.69 5.64
C LEU A 78 26.63 -5.45 5.33
N ALA A 79 26.67 -6.75 5.66
CA ALA A 79 27.85 -7.59 5.42
C ALA A 79 28.14 -7.83 3.93
N ASN A 80 27.14 -7.72 3.05
CA ASN A 80 27.27 -7.99 1.62
C ASN A 80 27.17 -6.73 0.76
N GLY A 81 27.14 -5.53 1.36
CA GLY A 81 27.06 -4.27 0.62
C GLY A 81 25.75 -4.08 -0.16
N ILE A 82 24.65 -4.67 0.30
CA ILE A 82 23.33 -4.55 -0.30
C ILE A 82 22.60 -3.39 0.41
N PRO A 83 22.42 -2.22 -0.23
CA PRO A 83 21.68 -1.12 0.38
C PRO A 83 20.21 -1.50 0.55
N ILE A 84 19.62 -1.01 1.65
CA ILE A 84 18.20 -1.13 1.96
C ILE A 84 17.52 0.22 1.70
N ILE A 85 16.48 0.23 0.90
CA ILE A 85 15.71 1.43 0.56
C ILE A 85 14.24 1.18 0.92
N GLY A 86 13.60 2.08 1.67
CA GLY A 86 12.19 1.90 1.99
C GLY A 86 11.45 3.21 2.29
N ASN A 87 10.18 3.24 1.94
CA ASN A 87 9.26 4.32 2.31
C ASN A 87 8.62 4.08 3.70
N PHE A 88 9.19 3.17 4.47
CA PHE A 88 8.78 2.86 5.84
C PHE A 88 8.98 4.02 6.84
N GLY A 89 9.60 5.11 6.42
CA GLY A 89 9.64 6.36 7.17
C GLY A 89 8.29 7.04 7.30
N ALA A 90 7.39 6.82 6.35
CA ALA A 90 6.01 7.32 6.35
C ALA A 90 5.92 8.81 6.75
N ALA A 91 5.29 9.12 7.87
CA ALA A 91 5.15 10.47 8.41
C ALA A 91 6.34 10.91 9.27
N ASN A 92 7.25 10.00 9.66
CA ASN A 92 8.39 10.26 10.56
C ASN A 92 9.68 9.58 10.07
N PRO A 93 10.22 9.97 8.91
CA PRO A 93 11.42 9.33 8.38
C PRO A 93 12.62 9.42 9.31
N ARG A 94 12.78 10.54 10.06
CA ARG A 94 13.87 10.70 11.03
C ARG A 94 13.73 9.74 12.21
N GLY A 95 12.51 9.54 12.71
CA GLY A 95 12.22 8.56 13.78
C GLY A 95 12.52 7.14 13.32
N ALA A 96 12.11 6.77 12.10
CA ALA A 96 12.44 5.47 11.51
C ALA A 96 13.96 5.28 11.36
N ALA A 97 14.67 6.27 10.86
CA ALA A 97 16.11 6.20 10.69
C ALA A 97 16.86 6.06 12.03
N ALA A 98 16.42 6.79 13.07
CA ALA A 98 16.95 6.61 14.43
C ALA A 98 16.66 5.18 14.95
N ARG A 99 15.46 4.64 14.68
CA ARG A 99 15.11 3.26 15.06
C ARG A 99 15.97 2.22 14.34
N VAL A 100 16.25 2.40 13.05
CA VAL A 100 17.16 1.51 12.30
C VAL A 100 18.54 1.47 12.93
N ARG A 101 19.10 2.60 13.34
CA ARG A 101 20.41 2.64 14.01
C ARG A 101 20.38 1.96 15.39
N GLN A 102 19.33 2.21 16.14
CA GLN A 102 19.13 1.55 17.43
C GLN A 102 18.98 0.03 17.25
N LEU A 103 18.21 -0.42 16.27
CA LEU A 103 18.05 -1.84 15.92
C LEU A 103 19.41 -2.48 15.57
N ALA A 104 20.24 -1.79 14.78
CA ALA A 104 21.59 -2.28 14.47
C ALA A 104 22.43 -2.46 15.73
N GLN A 105 22.36 -1.51 16.66
CA GLN A 105 23.04 -1.61 17.96
C GLN A 105 22.51 -2.80 18.80
N GLU A 106 21.19 -2.98 18.89
CA GLU A 106 20.54 -4.09 19.60
C GLU A 106 20.95 -5.46 19.03
N LEU A 107 21.19 -5.53 17.71
CA LEU A 107 21.66 -6.72 17.00
C LEU A 107 23.19 -6.90 17.06
N GLY A 108 23.93 -6.00 17.71
CA GLY A 108 25.39 -6.04 17.78
C GLY A 108 26.08 -5.79 16.43
N LEU A 109 25.41 -5.08 15.50
CA LEU A 109 25.94 -4.76 14.18
C LEU A 109 26.71 -3.43 14.18
N PRO A 110 27.63 -3.22 13.21
CA PRO A 110 28.21 -1.89 12.98
C PRO A 110 27.10 -0.87 12.70
N ALA A 111 27.28 0.38 13.17
CA ALA A 111 26.33 1.45 12.91
C ALA A 111 26.22 1.72 11.41
N PRO A 112 25.04 1.52 10.78
CA PRO A 112 24.87 1.76 9.35
C PRO A 112 24.88 3.26 9.04
N ARG A 113 25.33 3.62 7.84
CA ARG A 113 25.13 4.97 7.28
C ARG A 113 23.69 5.10 6.81
N VAL A 114 22.85 5.77 7.61
CA VAL A 114 21.43 5.94 7.33
C VAL A 114 21.18 7.33 6.78
N ALA A 115 20.62 7.40 5.56
CA ALA A 115 20.13 8.64 4.97
C ALA A 115 18.60 8.71 5.07
N VAL A 116 18.09 9.92 5.25
CA VAL A 116 16.67 10.24 5.24
C VAL A 116 16.36 11.08 4.02
N VAL A 117 15.36 10.69 3.23
CA VAL A 117 14.84 11.45 2.09
C VAL A 117 13.54 12.10 2.51
N GLU A 118 13.51 13.44 2.46
CA GLU A 118 12.40 14.30 2.89
C GLU A 118 12.06 15.32 1.80
N GLY A 119 11.01 16.13 2.02
CA GLY A 119 10.57 17.20 1.13
C GLY A 119 9.21 16.96 0.50
N ASP A 120 8.55 15.87 0.88
CA ASP A 120 7.20 15.50 0.44
C ASP A 120 6.08 16.18 1.25
N ASP A 121 6.34 16.60 2.49
CA ASP A 121 5.34 17.14 3.42
C ASP A 121 4.92 18.57 3.01
N LEU A 122 3.62 18.74 2.72
CA LEU A 122 2.95 20.01 2.43
C LEU A 122 2.06 20.48 3.59
N SER A 123 2.17 19.90 4.77
CA SER A 123 1.32 20.22 5.92
C SER A 123 1.73 21.53 6.61
N HIS A 124 2.89 22.09 6.30
CA HIS A 124 3.37 23.38 6.82
C HIS A 124 2.61 24.57 6.21
N ASP A 125 2.70 25.75 6.82
CA ASP A 125 1.87 26.92 6.47
C ASP A 125 1.96 27.31 4.97
N ALA A 126 3.15 27.32 4.38
CA ALA A 126 3.31 27.63 2.96
C ALA A 126 2.66 26.58 2.05
N GLY A 127 2.83 25.28 2.37
CA GLY A 127 2.18 24.18 1.67
C GLY A 127 0.66 24.27 1.76
N ARG A 128 0.13 24.51 2.96
CA ARG A 128 -1.34 24.68 3.18
C ARG A 128 -1.87 25.89 2.39
N ALA A 129 -1.14 27.01 2.35
CA ALA A 129 -1.54 28.18 1.57
C ALA A 129 -1.60 27.86 0.06
N LEU A 130 -0.63 27.11 -0.46
CA LEU A 130 -0.65 26.61 -1.82
C LEU A 130 -1.85 25.70 -2.09
N LEU A 131 -2.10 24.73 -1.21
CA LEU A 131 -3.21 23.79 -1.34
C LEU A 131 -4.57 24.48 -1.31
N ARG A 132 -4.76 25.48 -0.44
CA ARG A 132 -5.96 26.32 -0.45
C ARG A 132 -6.19 27.03 -1.78
N LYS A 133 -5.12 27.53 -2.39
CA LYS A 133 -5.20 28.19 -3.73
C LYS A 133 -5.59 27.19 -4.82
N ILE A 134 -5.06 25.97 -4.77
CA ILE A 134 -5.31 24.93 -5.78
C ILE A 134 -6.70 24.34 -5.63
N VAL A 135 -7.08 23.94 -4.41
CA VAL A 135 -8.35 23.24 -4.11
C VAL A 135 -9.53 24.23 -4.01
N GLY A 136 -9.24 25.48 -3.66
CA GLY A 136 -10.26 26.52 -3.53
C GLY A 136 -11.27 26.26 -2.40
N PRO A 137 -12.58 26.55 -2.63
CA PRO A 137 -13.60 26.42 -1.60
C PRO A 137 -13.78 25.00 -1.03
N ALA A 138 -13.33 23.98 -1.73
CA ALA A 138 -13.40 22.59 -1.27
C ALA A 138 -12.30 22.20 -0.28
N PHE A 139 -11.34 23.12 0.02
CA PHE A 139 -10.28 22.83 0.98
C PHE A 139 -10.83 22.62 2.39
N PRO A 140 -10.58 21.48 3.04
CA PRO A 140 -11.24 21.09 4.30
C PRO A 140 -10.55 21.70 5.54
N GLU A 141 -10.49 23.03 5.67
CA GLU A 141 -9.68 23.78 6.62
C GLU A 141 -9.81 23.25 8.08
N ALA A 142 -11.04 23.16 8.57
CA ALA A 142 -11.31 22.76 9.97
C ALA A 142 -11.02 21.27 10.24
N ARG A 143 -10.94 20.45 9.19
CA ARG A 143 -10.77 18.99 9.29
C ARG A 143 -9.42 18.52 8.76
N PHE A 144 -8.59 19.44 8.28
CA PHE A 144 -7.31 19.11 7.67
C PHE A 144 -6.39 18.34 8.63
N VAL A 145 -5.82 17.24 8.18
CA VAL A 145 -4.86 16.41 8.90
C VAL A 145 -3.46 16.61 8.34
N CYS A 146 -3.22 16.27 7.10
CA CYS A 146 -1.91 16.40 6.45
C CYS A 146 -2.06 16.42 4.95
N ALA A 147 -0.96 16.77 4.28
CA ALA A 147 -0.82 16.59 2.84
C ALA A 147 0.63 16.26 2.48
N ASN A 148 0.81 15.34 1.53
CA ASN A 148 2.12 14.95 1.05
C ASN A 148 2.10 14.88 -0.48
N ALA A 149 3.17 15.36 -1.12
CA ALA A 149 3.40 15.19 -2.54
C ALA A 149 4.15 13.89 -2.81
N TYR A 150 3.85 13.23 -3.92
CA TYR A 150 4.63 12.10 -4.40
C TYR A 150 5.93 12.64 -5.01
N ILE A 151 7.05 12.48 -4.30
CA ILE A 151 8.36 12.87 -4.81
C ILE A 151 9.04 11.71 -5.54
N GLY A 152 10.02 12.03 -6.39
CA GLY A 152 10.73 11.05 -7.21
C GLY A 152 11.99 10.48 -6.55
N ALA A 153 12.75 9.75 -7.34
CA ALA A 153 13.89 8.94 -6.93
C ALA A 153 15.18 9.75 -6.69
N ARG A 154 15.23 11.04 -7.02
CA ARG A 154 16.47 11.84 -6.97
C ARG A 154 17.18 11.79 -5.62
N GLY A 155 16.43 12.02 -4.54
CA GLY A 155 17.01 11.99 -3.20
C GLY A 155 17.54 10.60 -2.80
N ILE A 156 16.93 9.53 -3.31
CA ILE A 156 17.40 8.15 -3.10
C ILE A 156 18.72 7.93 -3.84
N ALA A 157 18.78 8.30 -5.12
CA ALA A 157 19.97 8.13 -5.95
C ALA A 157 21.17 8.93 -5.38
N ASP A 158 20.93 10.20 -5.00
CA ASP A 158 21.95 11.06 -4.43
C ASP A 158 22.44 10.48 -3.07
N ALA A 159 21.55 10.03 -2.20
CA ALA A 159 21.91 9.39 -0.93
C ALA A 159 22.78 8.13 -1.09
N LEU A 160 22.42 7.27 -2.07
CA LEU A 160 23.21 6.08 -2.40
C LEU A 160 24.58 6.45 -2.98
N GLY A 161 24.63 7.48 -3.86
CA GLY A 161 25.88 8.03 -4.39
C GLY A 161 26.81 8.55 -3.29
N ASP A 162 26.26 9.10 -2.22
CA ASP A 162 26.99 9.57 -1.04
C ASP A 162 27.29 8.44 -0.04
N GLY A 163 26.97 7.18 -0.38
CA GLY A 163 27.34 5.99 0.37
C GLY A 163 26.38 5.60 1.49
N ALA A 164 25.08 5.91 1.36
CA ALA A 164 24.06 5.40 2.28
C ALA A 164 23.95 3.87 2.16
N GLN A 165 23.89 3.20 3.30
CA GLN A 165 23.63 1.76 3.42
C GLN A 165 22.15 1.47 3.67
N VAL A 166 21.45 2.43 4.28
CA VAL A 166 20.00 2.41 4.45
C VAL A 166 19.45 3.78 4.05
N VAL A 167 18.44 3.80 3.17
CA VAL A 167 17.73 5.01 2.76
C VAL A 167 16.29 4.93 3.24
N VAL A 168 15.94 5.83 4.15
CA VAL A 168 14.61 5.95 4.74
C VAL A 168 13.86 7.09 4.06
N CYS A 169 12.75 6.77 3.42
CA CYS A 169 11.93 7.76 2.71
C CYS A 169 10.60 8.02 3.41
N GLY A 170 10.06 9.24 3.24
CA GLY A 170 8.65 9.57 3.41
C GLY A 170 7.83 9.15 2.18
N ARG A 171 6.94 10.03 1.67
CA ARG A 171 6.09 9.74 0.49
C ARG A 171 6.85 9.95 -0.81
N VAL A 172 7.63 8.98 -1.20
CA VAL A 172 8.12 8.84 -2.57
C VAL A 172 7.09 8.09 -3.43
N ALA A 173 7.14 8.22 -4.74
CA ALA A 173 6.40 7.31 -5.62
C ALA A 173 6.95 5.88 -5.47
N ASP A 174 6.07 4.89 -5.48
CA ASP A 174 6.44 3.52 -5.15
C ASP A 174 7.53 2.95 -6.08
N PRO A 175 7.47 3.15 -7.41
CA PRO A 175 8.56 2.76 -8.31
C PRO A 175 9.89 3.49 -8.06
N ALA A 176 9.86 4.67 -7.41
CA ALA A 176 11.07 5.43 -7.13
C ALA A 176 12.08 4.66 -6.25
N LEU A 177 11.58 3.70 -5.45
CA LEU A 177 12.42 2.80 -4.64
C LEU A 177 13.36 1.96 -5.50
N ALA A 178 12.97 1.62 -6.74
CA ALA A 178 13.81 0.89 -7.70
C ALA A 178 14.57 1.83 -8.66
N VAL A 179 13.96 2.96 -9.04
CA VAL A 179 14.62 3.96 -9.89
C VAL A 179 15.85 4.54 -9.20
N GLY A 180 15.79 4.82 -7.90
CA GLY A 180 16.91 5.37 -7.13
C GLY A 180 18.19 4.54 -7.22
N PRO A 181 18.19 3.27 -6.82
CA PRO A 181 19.36 2.40 -6.95
C PRO A 181 19.80 2.18 -8.40
N ALA A 182 18.89 2.13 -9.38
CA ALA A 182 19.26 2.02 -10.80
C ALA A 182 20.04 3.26 -11.26
N MET A 183 19.57 4.46 -10.92
CA MET A 183 20.24 5.71 -11.26
C MET A 183 21.61 5.83 -10.59
N ALA A 184 21.72 5.44 -9.32
CA ALA A 184 22.99 5.46 -8.58
C ALA A 184 24.00 4.46 -9.17
N HIS A 185 23.54 3.27 -9.58
CA HIS A 185 24.41 2.22 -10.10
C HIS A 185 24.91 2.48 -11.53
N PHE A 186 23.99 2.85 -12.42
CA PHE A 186 24.33 3.02 -13.84
C PHE A 186 24.82 4.43 -14.20
N GLY A 187 24.56 5.42 -13.35
CA GLY A 187 24.91 6.80 -13.64
C GLY A 187 24.17 7.41 -14.84
N TRP A 188 22.97 6.93 -15.13
CA TRP A 188 22.17 7.43 -16.24
C TRP A 188 21.82 8.89 -16.12
N SER A 189 21.60 9.54 -17.26
CA SER A 189 21.09 10.91 -17.27
C SER A 189 19.64 10.96 -16.80
N TRP A 190 19.28 11.99 -16.04
CA TRP A 190 17.90 12.28 -15.66
C TRP A 190 17.01 12.73 -16.84
N GLN A 191 17.55 12.81 -18.05
CA GLN A 191 16.84 13.00 -19.31
C GLN A 191 16.83 11.75 -20.19
N ASP A 192 17.37 10.64 -19.73
CA ASP A 192 17.30 9.35 -20.43
C ASP A 192 15.97 8.67 -20.10
N TRP A 193 14.92 9.17 -20.78
CA TRP A 193 13.54 8.80 -20.44
C TRP A 193 13.27 7.32 -20.61
N ASP A 194 13.84 6.64 -21.61
CA ASP A 194 13.60 5.23 -21.83
C ASP A 194 14.17 4.37 -20.69
N ARG A 195 15.39 4.67 -20.23
CA ARG A 195 16.01 3.96 -19.10
C ARG A 195 15.31 4.26 -17.78
N LEU A 196 14.88 5.51 -17.56
CA LEU A 196 14.07 5.88 -16.41
C LEU A 196 12.72 5.15 -16.42
N ALA A 197 12.07 5.03 -17.59
CA ALA A 197 10.82 4.29 -17.73
C ALA A 197 11.02 2.79 -17.47
N ALA A 198 12.11 2.21 -17.96
CA ALA A 198 12.44 0.80 -17.69
C ALA A 198 12.65 0.56 -16.18
N ALA A 199 13.43 1.41 -15.50
CA ALA A 199 13.61 1.31 -14.04
C ALA A 199 12.28 1.53 -13.28
N THR A 200 11.43 2.44 -13.76
CA THR A 200 10.08 2.67 -13.21
C THR A 200 9.21 1.42 -13.33
N MET A 201 9.21 0.78 -14.50
CA MET A 201 8.43 -0.45 -14.70
C MET A 201 9.00 -1.64 -13.95
N ALA A 202 10.33 -1.72 -13.77
CA ALA A 202 10.92 -2.69 -12.85
C ALA A 202 10.42 -2.47 -11.41
N GLY A 203 10.37 -1.22 -10.94
CA GLY A 203 9.80 -0.85 -9.65
C GLY A 203 8.32 -1.20 -9.52
N HIS A 204 7.53 -0.89 -10.52
CA HIS A 204 6.10 -1.22 -10.57
C HIS A 204 5.83 -2.74 -10.49
N LEU A 205 6.69 -3.55 -11.10
CA LEU A 205 6.61 -5.02 -11.01
C LEU A 205 7.04 -5.58 -9.64
N LEU A 206 7.75 -4.78 -8.83
CA LEU A 206 8.24 -5.18 -7.51
C LEU A 206 7.38 -4.62 -6.36
N GLU A 207 6.78 -3.45 -6.52
CA GLU A 207 6.18 -2.66 -5.44
C GLU A 207 5.05 -3.39 -4.69
N CYS A 208 4.25 -4.21 -5.40
CA CYS A 208 3.18 -4.99 -4.77
C CYS A 208 3.65 -6.35 -4.21
N GLY A 209 4.95 -6.52 -3.92
CA GLY A 209 5.49 -7.73 -3.32
C GLY A 209 5.16 -8.99 -4.11
N ALA A 210 4.54 -9.98 -3.46
CA ALA A 210 4.25 -11.27 -4.08
C ALA A 210 3.21 -11.26 -5.22
N GLN A 211 2.64 -10.11 -5.59
CA GLN A 211 1.58 -10.06 -6.60
C GLN A 211 2.08 -10.58 -7.96
N VAL A 212 3.26 -10.14 -8.42
CA VAL A 212 3.86 -10.63 -9.67
C VAL A 212 4.36 -12.07 -9.60
N THR A 213 4.44 -12.64 -8.41
CA THR A 213 4.84 -14.06 -8.18
C THR A 213 3.66 -14.98 -7.85
N GLY A 214 2.43 -14.52 -8.06
CA GLY A 214 1.22 -15.31 -7.93
C GLY A 214 0.33 -14.98 -6.73
N GLY A 215 0.75 -14.07 -5.85
CA GLY A 215 -0.10 -13.49 -4.81
C GLY A 215 -1.18 -12.61 -5.44
N TYR A 216 -2.40 -12.60 -4.86
CA TYR A 216 -3.55 -11.84 -5.40
C TYR A 216 -3.91 -12.18 -6.85
N PHE A 217 -3.23 -13.17 -7.43
CA PHE A 217 -3.42 -13.70 -8.78
C PHE A 217 -4.12 -15.05 -8.77
N ALA A 218 -3.84 -15.89 -7.74
CA ALA A 218 -4.30 -17.27 -7.68
C ALA A 218 -5.83 -17.38 -7.68
N ASP A 219 -6.37 -18.21 -8.58
CA ASP A 219 -7.79 -18.56 -8.70
C ASP A 219 -7.88 -20.06 -8.99
N PRO A 220 -8.26 -20.89 -8.01
CA PRO A 220 -8.18 -22.34 -8.11
C PRO A 220 -8.94 -22.90 -9.33
N GLY A 221 -8.23 -23.69 -10.14
CA GLY A 221 -8.75 -24.29 -11.39
C GLY A 221 -8.74 -23.36 -12.61
N MET A 222 -8.38 -22.08 -12.45
CA MET A 222 -8.22 -21.11 -13.54
C MET A 222 -6.81 -20.51 -13.57
N LYS A 223 -6.30 -20.10 -12.44
CA LYS A 223 -4.99 -19.48 -12.25
C LYS A 223 -4.29 -20.18 -11.08
N ASP A 224 -3.97 -21.45 -11.27
CA ASP A 224 -3.30 -22.23 -10.24
C ASP A 224 -1.88 -21.72 -10.01
N VAL A 225 -1.52 -21.55 -8.75
CA VAL A 225 -0.21 -21.10 -8.28
C VAL A 225 0.32 -22.12 -7.26
N PRO A 226 1.56 -22.62 -7.44
CA PRO A 226 2.09 -23.61 -6.50
C PRO A 226 2.45 -22.98 -5.16
N ASP A 227 2.24 -23.71 -4.08
CA ASP A 227 2.66 -23.36 -2.71
C ASP A 227 2.33 -21.91 -2.30
N VAL A 228 1.09 -21.47 -2.52
CA VAL A 228 0.62 -20.10 -2.25
C VAL A 228 0.89 -19.65 -0.80
N HIS A 229 0.92 -20.60 0.15
CA HIS A 229 1.24 -20.33 1.55
C HIS A 229 2.71 -19.92 1.78
N ALA A 230 3.61 -20.18 0.83
CA ALA A 230 5.06 -19.94 0.91
C ALA A 230 5.56 -19.09 -0.27
N LEU A 231 4.76 -18.16 -0.78
CA LEU A 231 5.10 -17.30 -1.91
C LEU A 231 6.45 -16.61 -1.72
N GLY A 232 7.31 -16.71 -2.72
CA GLY A 232 8.54 -15.94 -2.80
C GLY A 232 8.28 -14.55 -3.36
N PHE A 233 9.00 -13.57 -2.82
CA PHE A 233 8.91 -12.21 -3.34
C PHE A 233 9.79 -12.00 -4.57
N PRO A 234 9.45 -11.04 -5.43
CA PRO A 234 10.10 -10.85 -6.71
C PRO A 234 11.48 -10.20 -6.60
N ILE A 235 12.29 -10.49 -7.62
CA ILE A 235 13.56 -9.83 -7.89
C ILE A 235 13.53 -9.37 -9.34
N ALA A 236 13.87 -8.11 -9.59
CA ALA A 236 14.13 -7.59 -10.92
C ALA A 236 15.64 -7.55 -11.17
N GLN A 237 16.06 -8.04 -12.34
CA GLN A 237 17.38 -7.78 -12.89
C GLN A 237 17.23 -6.69 -13.95
N LEU A 238 17.97 -5.61 -13.80
CA LEU A 238 17.99 -4.48 -14.73
C LEU A 238 19.37 -4.40 -15.38
N ASP A 239 19.43 -4.32 -16.70
CA ASP A 239 20.68 -4.12 -17.43
C ASP A 239 20.90 -2.62 -17.76
N GLU A 240 22.13 -2.28 -18.18
CA GLU A 240 22.54 -0.91 -18.52
C GLU A 240 21.72 -0.31 -19.68
N ALA A 241 21.15 -1.13 -20.56
CA ALA A 241 20.32 -0.72 -21.67
C ALA A 241 18.84 -0.51 -21.31
N GLY A 242 18.41 -0.86 -20.07
CA GLY A 242 17.02 -0.79 -19.62
C GLY A 242 16.24 -2.09 -19.84
N GLY A 243 16.90 -3.19 -20.15
CA GLY A 243 16.25 -4.50 -20.20
C GLY A 243 15.92 -5.00 -18.80
N ILE A 244 14.70 -5.53 -18.62
CA ILE A 244 14.18 -6.02 -17.35
C ILE A 244 14.01 -7.54 -17.42
N GLU A 245 14.41 -8.25 -16.37
CA GLU A 245 14.04 -9.65 -16.15
C GLU A 245 13.45 -9.78 -14.75
N ILE A 246 12.29 -10.40 -14.63
CA ILE A 246 11.60 -10.68 -13.36
C ILE A 246 11.73 -12.16 -13.03
N PHE A 247 12.10 -12.44 -11.80
CA PHE A 247 12.13 -13.78 -11.21
C PHE A 247 11.79 -13.70 -9.72
N LYS A 248 11.77 -14.82 -9.01
CA LYS A 248 11.42 -14.86 -7.60
C LYS A 248 12.54 -15.40 -6.72
N ALA A 249 12.44 -15.21 -5.42
CA ALA A 249 13.35 -15.75 -4.43
C ALA A 249 13.47 -17.28 -4.57
N ALA A 250 14.69 -17.79 -4.57
CA ALA A 250 14.97 -19.21 -4.74
C ALA A 250 14.43 -20.06 -3.59
N GLY A 251 13.95 -21.27 -3.90
CA GLY A 251 13.45 -22.21 -2.90
C GLY A 251 12.11 -21.84 -2.27
N THR A 252 11.32 -20.97 -2.90
CA THR A 252 10.01 -20.49 -2.43
C THR A 252 8.88 -20.91 -3.35
N GLY A 253 7.65 -20.87 -2.86
CA GLY A 253 6.43 -21.06 -3.64
C GLY A 253 6.15 -19.92 -4.61
N GLY A 254 5.03 -20.02 -5.30
CA GLY A 254 4.66 -19.04 -6.33
C GLY A 254 5.22 -19.40 -7.71
N CYS A 255 4.91 -18.56 -8.69
CA CYS A 255 5.41 -18.69 -10.07
C CYS A 255 5.58 -17.29 -10.70
N VAL A 256 6.53 -17.18 -11.61
CA VAL A 256 6.70 -16.02 -12.49
C VAL A 256 6.55 -16.48 -13.93
N ASP A 257 5.43 -16.16 -14.53
CA ASP A 257 5.12 -16.49 -15.92
C ASP A 257 4.53 -15.30 -16.70
N LEU A 258 4.21 -15.51 -17.97
CA LEU A 258 3.64 -14.45 -18.81
C LEU A 258 2.34 -13.88 -18.25
N ARG A 259 1.54 -14.67 -17.52
CA ARG A 259 0.25 -14.26 -16.98
C ARG A 259 0.44 -13.35 -15.78
N THR A 260 1.28 -13.77 -14.80
CA THR A 260 1.53 -12.99 -13.59
C THR A 260 2.19 -11.66 -13.89
N VAL A 261 3.17 -11.64 -14.83
CA VAL A 261 3.85 -10.41 -15.22
C VAL A 261 2.93 -9.47 -16.01
N LYS A 262 2.12 -9.97 -16.95
CA LYS A 262 1.18 -9.13 -17.71
C LYS A 262 0.08 -8.56 -16.82
N GLU A 263 -0.42 -9.33 -15.86
CA GLU A 263 -1.43 -8.85 -14.93
C GLU A 263 -0.87 -7.72 -14.04
N GLN A 264 0.36 -7.89 -13.51
CA GLN A 264 1.02 -6.84 -12.73
C GLN A 264 1.40 -5.62 -13.57
N LEU A 265 1.85 -5.79 -14.81
CA LEU A 265 2.16 -4.65 -15.70
C LEU A 265 0.96 -3.72 -15.92
N LEU A 266 -0.25 -4.25 -15.90
CA LEU A 266 -1.49 -3.49 -16.12
C LEU A 266 -2.18 -3.10 -14.82
N TYR A 267 -1.72 -3.59 -13.67
CA TYR A 267 -2.33 -3.30 -12.38
C TYR A 267 -2.22 -1.80 -12.06
N GLU A 268 -3.35 -1.17 -11.75
CA GLU A 268 -3.45 0.27 -11.45
C GLU A 268 -2.96 1.23 -12.57
N VAL A 269 -2.66 0.73 -13.76
CA VAL A 269 -2.28 1.55 -14.91
C VAL A 269 -3.52 1.95 -15.69
N HIS A 270 -3.89 3.24 -15.64
CA HIS A 270 -5.09 3.76 -16.32
C HIS A 270 -4.88 3.93 -17.82
N ASP A 271 -3.68 4.35 -18.23
CA ASP A 271 -3.29 4.54 -19.61
C ASP A 271 -1.92 3.91 -19.84
N PRO A 272 -1.84 2.78 -20.58
CA PRO A 272 -0.57 2.13 -20.91
C PRO A 272 0.42 3.03 -21.67
N ALA A 273 -0.05 4.02 -22.43
CA ALA A 273 0.80 4.96 -23.12
C ALA A 273 1.30 6.11 -22.22
N ALA A 274 0.77 6.24 -21.00
CA ALA A 274 1.09 7.38 -20.13
C ALA A 274 0.98 7.04 -18.64
N TYR A 275 1.82 6.12 -18.15
CA TYR A 275 1.95 5.88 -16.72
C TYR A 275 2.77 7.00 -16.08
N LEU A 276 2.07 7.90 -15.38
CA LEU A 276 2.63 9.14 -14.84
C LEU A 276 3.35 8.89 -13.51
N THR A 277 4.65 9.16 -13.47
CA THR A 277 5.43 9.18 -12.22
C THR A 277 6.17 10.52 -12.06
N PRO A 278 6.70 10.83 -10.88
CA PRO A 278 7.50 12.03 -10.70
C PRO A 278 8.77 12.09 -11.55
N ASP A 279 9.31 10.94 -11.95
CA ASP A 279 10.61 10.86 -12.62
C ASP A 279 10.49 10.77 -14.15
N VAL A 280 9.41 10.18 -14.65
CA VAL A 280 9.19 9.93 -16.07
C VAL A 280 7.71 9.65 -16.34
N VAL A 281 7.25 9.84 -17.57
CA VAL A 281 6.03 9.25 -18.09
C VAL A 281 6.42 7.98 -18.83
N ALA A 282 6.07 6.82 -18.27
CA ALA A 282 6.37 5.53 -18.90
C ALA A 282 5.26 5.13 -19.88
N ASP A 283 5.67 4.63 -21.05
CA ASP A 283 4.82 4.10 -22.10
C ASP A 283 5.11 2.60 -22.26
N ILE A 284 4.10 1.79 -21.99
CA ILE A 284 4.14 0.33 -22.10
C ILE A 284 3.23 -0.21 -23.21
N SER A 285 2.76 0.64 -24.11
CA SER A 285 1.85 0.24 -25.20
C SER A 285 2.47 -0.75 -26.17
N GLU A 286 3.80 -0.69 -26.36
CA GLU A 286 4.56 -1.60 -27.23
C GLU A 286 5.45 -2.60 -26.46
N VAL A 287 5.23 -2.72 -25.16
CA VAL A 287 6.03 -3.63 -24.32
C VAL A 287 5.92 -5.08 -24.79
N THR A 288 7.03 -5.76 -24.81
CA THR A 288 7.11 -7.19 -25.09
C THR A 288 7.48 -7.98 -23.85
N VAL A 289 6.76 -9.07 -23.60
CA VAL A 289 6.95 -9.96 -22.46
C VAL A 289 7.27 -11.35 -22.96
N ALA A 290 8.42 -11.91 -22.58
CA ALA A 290 8.89 -13.20 -23.05
C ALA A 290 9.33 -14.11 -21.90
N GLN A 291 8.87 -15.36 -21.90
CA GLN A 291 9.34 -16.38 -20.96
C GLN A 291 10.77 -16.79 -21.32
N LEU A 292 11.70 -16.66 -20.40
CA LEU A 292 13.09 -17.06 -20.60
C LEU A 292 13.39 -18.47 -20.06
N GLY A 293 12.62 -18.91 -19.10
CA GLY A 293 12.75 -20.20 -18.42
C GLY A 293 11.74 -20.31 -17.28
N PRO A 294 11.76 -21.38 -16.50
CA PRO A 294 10.93 -21.49 -15.30
C PRO A 294 11.14 -20.29 -14.38
N ASP A 295 10.06 -19.67 -13.94
CA ASP A 295 10.06 -18.51 -13.01
C ASP A 295 10.96 -17.33 -13.46
N ARG A 296 11.16 -17.14 -14.79
CA ARG A 296 11.97 -16.03 -15.32
C ARG A 296 11.33 -15.46 -16.58
N VAL A 297 11.00 -14.18 -16.55
CA VAL A 297 10.30 -13.46 -17.63
C VAL A 297 11.06 -12.18 -17.96
N ALA A 298 11.30 -11.95 -19.25
CA ALA A 298 11.87 -10.70 -19.76
C ALA A 298 10.76 -9.72 -20.13
N VAL A 299 11.02 -8.43 -19.85
CA VAL A 299 10.19 -7.30 -20.27
C VAL A 299 11.09 -6.33 -21.04
N ARG A 300 10.69 -5.95 -22.25
CA ARG A 300 11.46 -5.12 -23.18
C ARG A 300 10.55 -4.10 -23.84
N ASN A 301 11.14 -3.10 -24.51
CA ASN A 301 10.44 -2.05 -25.25
C ASN A 301 9.54 -1.19 -24.36
N VAL A 302 10.03 -0.87 -23.18
CA VAL A 302 9.46 0.20 -22.35
C VAL A 302 10.01 1.51 -22.86
N HIS A 303 9.14 2.46 -23.21
CA HIS A 303 9.53 3.79 -23.66
C HIS A 303 9.23 4.84 -22.60
N GLY A 304 9.92 5.97 -22.69
CA GLY A 304 9.78 7.04 -21.73
C GLY A 304 9.59 8.40 -22.38
N HIS A 305 8.81 9.25 -21.72
CA HIS A 305 8.64 10.65 -22.10
C HIS A 305 9.02 11.57 -20.94
N ALA A 306 9.21 12.84 -21.24
CA ALA A 306 9.59 13.83 -20.25
C ALA A 306 8.65 13.82 -19.03
N ARG A 307 9.23 13.87 -17.85
CA ARG A 307 8.49 13.85 -16.58
C ARG A 307 7.46 14.98 -16.51
N PRO A 308 6.33 14.78 -15.78
CA PRO A 308 5.30 15.79 -15.61
C PRO A 308 5.82 17.06 -14.94
N ALA A 309 5.28 18.23 -15.32
CA ALA A 309 5.55 19.50 -14.67
C ALA A 309 4.92 19.61 -13.28
N GLN A 310 3.94 18.79 -13.00
CA GLN A 310 3.21 18.75 -11.73
C GLN A 310 3.38 17.39 -11.04
N LEU A 311 3.22 17.40 -9.73
CA LEU A 311 3.25 16.19 -8.88
C LEU A 311 1.87 15.94 -8.30
N LYS A 312 1.49 14.69 -8.17
CA LYS A 312 0.33 14.29 -7.37
C LYS A 312 0.60 14.62 -5.91
N ALA A 313 -0.38 15.24 -5.26
CA ALA A 313 -0.40 15.43 -3.83
C ALA A 313 -1.72 14.93 -3.26
N ASN A 314 -1.64 14.25 -2.11
CA ASN A 314 -2.81 13.80 -1.37
C ASN A 314 -2.96 14.61 -0.10
N LEU A 315 -4.19 15.08 0.10
CA LEU A 315 -4.63 15.75 1.32
C LEU A 315 -5.50 14.79 2.11
N PHE A 316 -5.28 14.75 3.42
CA PHE A 316 -6.07 13.93 4.33
C PHE A 316 -6.78 14.82 5.34
N PHE A 317 -8.02 14.46 5.65
CA PHE A 317 -8.84 15.21 6.58
C PHE A 317 -9.81 14.28 7.34
N HIS A 318 -10.22 14.73 8.52
CA HIS A 318 -11.16 13.97 9.33
C HIS A 318 -12.49 13.81 8.58
N GLY A 319 -12.94 12.55 8.44
CA GLY A 319 -14.16 12.15 7.74
C GLY A 319 -15.29 11.71 8.69
N GLY A 320 -15.21 12.07 9.97
CA GLY A 320 -16.15 11.60 10.98
C GLY A 320 -15.84 10.20 11.51
N TRP A 321 -16.87 9.39 11.72
CA TRP A 321 -16.80 8.10 12.37
C TRP A 321 -17.45 7.02 11.51
N MET A 322 -16.89 5.83 11.54
CA MET A 322 -17.46 4.61 11.01
C MET A 322 -17.85 3.70 12.16
N ALA A 323 -19.10 3.27 12.19
CA ALA A 323 -19.59 2.24 13.09
C ALA A 323 -19.97 0.99 12.31
N GLU A 324 -19.58 -0.18 12.80
CA GLU A 324 -19.92 -1.49 12.26
C GLU A 324 -20.37 -2.38 13.40
N GLY A 325 -21.59 -2.93 13.29
CA GLY A 325 -22.15 -3.86 14.26
C GLY A 325 -22.66 -5.12 13.57
N GLU A 326 -22.36 -6.28 14.15
CA GLU A 326 -22.72 -7.57 13.60
C GLU A 326 -23.44 -8.43 14.62
N ILE A 327 -24.36 -9.29 14.14
CA ILE A 327 -25.00 -10.36 14.91
C ILE A 327 -25.30 -11.54 14.00
N SER A 328 -25.20 -12.78 14.51
CA SER A 328 -25.38 -14.00 13.73
C SER A 328 -26.69 -14.71 14.08
N TYR A 329 -27.24 -15.35 13.08
CA TYR A 329 -28.42 -16.23 13.17
C TYR A 329 -28.11 -17.55 12.45
N ALA A 330 -28.37 -18.69 13.10
CA ALA A 330 -28.11 -20.00 12.52
C ALA A 330 -29.36 -20.92 12.57
N GLY A 331 -29.38 -21.91 11.69
CA GLY A 331 -30.46 -22.89 11.55
C GLY A 331 -31.65 -22.38 10.74
N PRO A 332 -32.79 -23.11 10.78
CA PRO A 332 -33.95 -22.81 9.97
C PRO A 332 -34.40 -21.35 10.10
N ASN A 333 -34.74 -20.73 8.98
CA ASN A 333 -35.22 -19.33 8.91
C ASN A 333 -34.18 -18.25 9.32
N ALA A 334 -32.90 -18.56 9.29
CA ALA A 334 -31.82 -17.62 9.68
C ALA A 334 -31.85 -16.30 8.88
N ALA A 335 -32.04 -16.39 7.56
CA ALA A 335 -32.08 -15.20 6.69
C ALA A 335 -33.27 -14.28 7.02
N ALA A 336 -34.46 -14.82 7.27
CA ALA A 336 -35.62 -14.03 7.63
C ALA A 336 -35.46 -13.35 9.01
N ARG A 337 -34.80 -14.01 9.96
CA ARG A 337 -34.46 -13.42 11.26
C ARG A 337 -33.45 -12.32 11.12
N ALA A 338 -32.42 -12.48 10.28
CA ALA A 338 -31.45 -11.43 10.00
C ALA A 338 -32.10 -10.21 9.32
N ARG A 339 -33.05 -10.41 8.40
CA ARG A 339 -33.85 -9.33 7.81
C ARG A 339 -34.69 -8.57 8.84
N LEU A 340 -35.37 -9.31 9.70
CA LEU A 340 -36.13 -8.69 10.79
C LEU A 340 -35.22 -7.89 11.71
N ALA A 341 -34.03 -8.38 12.02
CA ALA A 341 -33.05 -7.66 12.84
C ALA A 341 -32.59 -6.35 12.15
N ALA A 342 -32.34 -6.37 10.84
CA ALA A 342 -32.01 -5.17 10.07
C ALA A 342 -33.13 -4.14 10.11
N ASP A 343 -34.40 -4.57 9.96
CA ASP A 343 -35.58 -3.68 10.03
C ASP A 343 -35.75 -3.09 11.43
N ILE A 344 -35.54 -3.91 12.49
CA ILE A 344 -35.57 -3.43 13.89
C ILE A 344 -34.52 -2.32 14.06
N VAL A 345 -33.26 -2.55 13.70
CA VAL A 345 -32.18 -1.56 13.86
C VAL A 345 -32.53 -0.27 13.11
N ARG A 346 -32.97 -0.35 11.86
CA ARG A 346 -33.34 0.80 11.05
C ARG A 346 -34.45 1.64 11.73
N ARG A 347 -35.54 0.98 12.16
CA ARG A 347 -36.67 1.65 12.81
C ARG A 347 -36.28 2.21 14.17
N ARG A 348 -35.45 1.52 14.93
CA ARG A 348 -34.94 2.00 16.23
C ARG A 348 -34.10 3.25 16.05
N MET A 349 -33.18 3.30 15.06
CA MET A 349 -32.41 4.48 14.75
C MET A 349 -33.32 5.67 14.37
N ALA A 350 -34.34 5.45 13.55
CA ALA A 350 -35.33 6.50 13.22
C ALA A 350 -36.10 6.98 14.45
N LEU A 351 -36.52 6.10 15.35
CA LEU A 351 -37.17 6.49 16.62
C LEU A 351 -36.26 7.31 17.55
N LEU A 352 -34.95 7.14 17.46
CA LEU A 352 -33.96 7.94 18.19
C LEU A 352 -33.64 9.27 17.48
N GLY A 353 -34.35 9.61 16.41
CA GLY A 353 -34.15 10.85 15.65
C GLY A 353 -33.03 10.74 14.60
N HIS A 354 -32.55 9.54 14.32
CA HIS A 354 -31.47 9.29 13.35
C HIS A 354 -32.02 8.55 12.13
N ASP A 355 -32.81 9.23 11.29
CA ASP A 355 -33.27 8.71 10.01
C ASP A 355 -32.17 8.88 8.95
N LEU A 356 -31.23 7.92 8.92
CA LEU A 356 -30.00 7.96 8.16
C LEU A 356 -29.85 6.71 7.27
N PRO A 357 -29.14 6.82 6.15
CA PRO A 357 -28.72 5.65 5.38
C PRO A 357 -27.84 4.72 6.23
N ILE A 358 -28.30 3.52 6.47
CA ILE A 358 -27.55 2.44 7.11
C ILE A 358 -27.39 1.33 6.10
N ARG A 359 -26.16 0.96 5.82
CA ARG A 359 -25.87 -0.20 5.00
C ARG A 359 -26.08 -1.47 5.81
N PHE A 360 -26.88 -2.38 5.28
CA PHE A 360 -27.06 -3.72 5.82
C PHE A 360 -26.55 -4.77 4.82
N ASP A 361 -25.77 -5.70 5.34
CA ASP A 361 -25.30 -6.88 4.61
C ASP A 361 -25.81 -8.12 5.34
N LEU A 362 -26.36 -9.08 4.60
CA LEU A 362 -26.67 -10.43 5.08
C LEU A 362 -25.57 -11.37 4.58
N ILE A 363 -24.48 -11.44 5.31
CA ILE A 363 -23.33 -12.30 4.97
C ILE A 363 -23.80 -13.75 5.03
N GLY A 364 -23.63 -14.49 3.92
CA GLY A 364 -24.22 -15.81 3.69
C GLY A 364 -25.41 -15.77 2.71
N VAL A 365 -25.97 -14.59 2.43
CA VAL A 365 -27.06 -14.38 1.44
C VAL A 365 -26.70 -13.31 0.43
N LEU A 366 -26.50 -12.07 0.89
CA LEU A 366 -26.17 -10.91 0.08
C LEU A 366 -25.29 -9.95 0.89
N SER A 367 -24.06 -9.70 0.45
CA SER A 367 -23.13 -8.79 1.12
C SER A 367 -22.31 -7.97 0.13
N VAL A 368 -21.26 -8.54 -0.46
CA VAL A 368 -20.34 -7.81 -1.36
C VAL A 368 -21.06 -7.19 -2.57
N LEU A 369 -22.05 -7.88 -3.09
CA LEU A 369 -22.87 -7.42 -4.22
C LEU A 369 -24.03 -6.50 -3.79
N ALA A 370 -24.22 -6.24 -2.48
CA ALA A 370 -25.29 -5.36 -1.99
C ALA A 370 -24.98 -3.89 -2.30
N ASP A 371 -26.04 -3.10 -2.49
CA ASP A 371 -25.92 -1.64 -2.63
C ASP A 371 -26.13 -0.91 -1.28
N ASP A 372 -25.52 0.28 -1.15
CA ASP A 372 -25.57 1.06 0.09
C ASP A 372 -26.99 1.57 0.44
N ALA A 373 -27.86 1.71 -0.57
CA ALA A 373 -29.25 2.14 -0.40
C ALA A 373 -30.19 1.00 0.00
N GLY A 374 -29.71 -0.26 0.01
CA GLY A 374 -30.48 -1.44 0.41
C GLY A 374 -31.54 -1.89 -0.60
N ARG A 375 -31.47 -1.45 -1.85
CA ARG A 375 -32.45 -1.82 -2.89
C ARG A 375 -32.39 -3.30 -3.25
N MET A 376 -31.17 -3.85 -3.35
CA MET A 376 -30.97 -5.27 -3.60
C MET A 376 -31.41 -6.12 -2.39
N LEU A 377 -31.17 -5.60 -1.19
CA LEU A 377 -31.59 -6.27 0.05
C LEU A 377 -33.14 -6.30 0.18
N ALA A 378 -33.86 -5.34 -0.39
CA ALA A 378 -35.33 -5.31 -0.35
C ALA A 378 -35.99 -6.48 -1.10
N GLN A 379 -35.25 -7.14 -1.99
CA GLN A 379 -35.73 -8.28 -2.78
C GLN A 379 -35.10 -9.59 -2.29
N PRO A 380 -35.88 -10.62 -1.90
CA PRO A 380 -35.33 -11.92 -1.53
C PRO A 380 -34.56 -12.56 -2.70
N GLY A 381 -33.34 -13.06 -2.41
CA GLY A 381 -32.56 -13.82 -3.38
C GLY A 381 -33.08 -15.25 -3.57
N PRO A 382 -32.79 -15.90 -4.72
CA PRO A 382 -33.31 -17.23 -5.03
C PRO A 382 -32.86 -18.33 -4.07
N HIS A 383 -31.76 -18.16 -3.37
CA HIS A 383 -31.21 -19.15 -2.42
C HIS A 383 -31.36 -18.74 -0.95
N GLU A 384 -32.05 -17.64 -0.68
CA GLU A 384 -32.15 -17.07 0.67
C GLU A 384 -32.87 -17.98 1.66
N ALA A 385 -33.94 -18.65 1.22
CA ALA A 385 -34.72 -19.55 2.08
C ALA A 385 -33.92 -20.76 2.56
N ALA A 386 -32.87 -21.15 1.85
CA ALA A 386 -31.99 -22.28 2.20
C ALA A 386 -30.77 -21.85 3.03
N ALA A 387 -30.58 -20.55 3.29
CA ALA A 387 -29.44 -20.06 4.04
C ALA A 387 -29.67 -20.24 5.54
N GLU A 388 -28.90 -21.14 6.16
CA GLU A 388 -29.00 -21.50 7.58
C GLU A 388 -27.86 -20.96 8.44
N ASP A 389 -26.92 -20.21 7.85
CA ASP A 389 -25.83 -19.53 8.54
C ASP A 389 -25.67 -18.11 7.98
N VAL A 390 -26.24 -17.16 8.71
CA VAL A 390 -26.32 -15.76 8.25
C VAL A 390 -25.81 -14.83 9.32
N ARG A 391 -24.91 -13.93 8.94
CA ARG A 391 -24.49 -12.82 9.78
C ARG A 391 -25.02 -11.51 9.24
N LEU A 392 -25.83 -10.81 10.03
CA LEU A 392 -26.20 -9.43 9.77
C LEU A 392 -25.00 -8.54 10.11
N ARG A 393 -24.61 -7.66 9.17
CA ARG A 393 -23.72 -6.53 9.40
C ARG A 393 -24.51 -5.25 9.13
N ALA A 394 -24.50 -4.32 10.09
CA ALA A 394 -25.01 -2.95 9.95
C ALA A 394 -23.83 -1.99 9.99
N ALA A 395 -23.73 -1.09 9.01
CA ALA A 395 -22.64 -0.11 8.93
C ALA A 395 -23.19 1.30 8.68
N LEU A 396 -22.61 2.27 9.38
CA LEU A 396 -22.98 3.69 9.32
C LEU A 396 -21.72 4.55 9.36
N SER A 397 -21.70 5.57 8.51
CA SER A 397 -20.72 6.67 8.59
C SER A 397 -21.40 7.97 8.96
N HIS A 398 -20.91 8.65 10.00
CA HIS A 398 -21.46 9.92 10.47
C HIS A 398 -20.40 10.85 11.06
N GLU A 399 -20.62 12.17 11.00
CA GLU A 399 -19.68 13.14 11.58
C GLU A 399 -19.69 13.10 13.12
N ASP A 400 -20.84 12.83 13.73
CA ASP A 400 -21.02 12.71 15.17
C ASP A 400 -20.74 11.27 15.66
N ALA A 401 -19.78 11.13 16.57
CA ALA A 401 -19.44 9.87 17.22
C ALA A 401 -20.59 9.26 18.02
N GLY A 402 -21.46 10.10 18.60
CA GLY A 402 -22.62 9.65 19.39
C GLY A 402 -23.66 8.95 18.54
N VAL A 403 -23.89 9.45 17.32
CA VAL A 403 -24.78 8.81 16.32
C VAL A 403 -24.21 7.47 15.88
N ALA A 404 -22.91 7.43 15.57
CA ALA A 404 -22.23 6.18 15.25
C ALA A 404 -22.33 5.15 16.39
N GLN A 405 -22.12 5.60 17.63
CA GLN A 405 -22.27 4.75 18.83
C GLN A 405 -23.72 4.30 19.05
N ALA A 406 -24.73 5.11 18.68
CA ALA A 406 -26.14 4.71 18.79
C ALA A 406 -26.42 3.45 17.93
N LEU A 407 -25.91 3.38 16.69
CA LEU A 407 -26.05 2.16 15.87
C LEU A 407 -25.52 0.93 16.62
N LEU A 408 -24.36 1.02 17.23
CA LEU A 408 -23.73 -0.12 17.92
C LEU A 408 -24.56 -0.57 19.13
N ARG A 409 -25.15 0.37 19.84
CA ARG A 409 -26.07 0.05 20.95
C ARG A 409 -27.32 -0.68 20.46
N GLU A 410 -27.92 -0.23 19.35
CA GLU A 410 -29.11 -0.87 18.79
C GLU A 410 -28.80 -2.28 18.24
N VAL A 411 -27.63 -2.49 17.63
CA VAL A 411 -27.19 -3.85 17.25
C VAL A 411 -26.96 -4.73 18.49
N ASN A 412 -26.33 -4.20 19.53
CA ASN A 412 -26.12 -4.97 20.76
C ASN A 412 -27.44 -5.30 21.47
N ALA A 413 -28.43 -4.42 21.43
CA ALA A 413 -29.75 -4.63 22.03
C ALA A 413 -30.54 -5.80 21.36
N LEU A 414 -30.15 -6.22 20.15
CA LEU A 414 -30.76 -7.38 19.49
C LEU A 414 -30.58 -8.69 20.24
N TYR A 415 -29.69 -8.80 21.22
CA TYR A 415 -29.58 -9.97 22.10
C TYR A 415 -30.88 -10.26 22.85
N THR A 416 -31.62 -9.24 23.24
CA THR A 416 -32.86 -9.39 24.00
C THR A 416 -34.06 -8.79 23.32
N CYS A 417 -33.88 -7.80 22.46
CA CYS A 417 -34.93 -7.08 21.75
C CYS A 417 -35.04 -7.45 20.27
N GLY A 418 -34.25 -8.42 19.83
CA GLY A 418 -34.18 -8.88 18.45
C GLY A 418 -34.91 -10.20 18.20
N PRO A 419 -34.78 -10.74 16.99
CA PRO A 419 -35.29 -12.09 16.66
C PRO A 419 -34.67 -13.18 17.51
N ALA A 420 -35.35 -14.32 17.61
CA ALA A 420 -34.90 -15.46 18.39
C ALA A 420 -33.56 -16.03 17.94
N GLY A 421 -32.70 -16.40 18.89
CA GLY A 421 -31.44 -17.10 18.63
C GLY A 421 -30.33 -16.26 18.03
N GLY A 422 -30.40 -14.90 18.17
CA GLY A 422 -29.30 -14.01 17.83
C GLY A 422 -28.12 -14.20 18.76
N GLY A 423 -26.88 -14.20 18.22
CA GLY A 423 -25.68 -14.39 19.00
C GLY A 423 -24.41 -13.87 18.31
N GLY A 424 -23.30 -13.87 19.05
CA GLY A 424 -21.98 -13.52 18.52
C GLY A 424 -21.87 -12.06 18.07
N VAL A 425 -22.45 -11.11 18.80
CA VAL A 425 -22.37 -9.68 18.50
C VAL A 425 -20.91 -9.22 18.48
N ARG A 426 -20.55 -8.48 17.44
CA ARG A 426 -19.29 -7.75 17.32
C ARG A 426 -19.58 -6.30 16.96
N THR A 427 -18.86 -5.37 17.57
CA THR A 427 -19.02 -3.94 17.29
C THR A 427 -17.66 -3.29 17.18
N ALA A 428 -17.55 -2.35 16.25
CA ALA A 428 -16.36 -1.51 16.09
C ALA A 428 -16.77 -0.08 15.76
N GLN A 429 -16.08 0.88 16.37
CA GLN A 429 -16.16 2.30 16.02
C GLN A 429 -14.76 2.81 15.76
N ARG A 430 -14.57 3.50 14.63
CA ARG A 430 -13.27 4.06 14.25
C ARG A 430 -13.43 5.43 13.61
N ALA A 431 -12.46 6.31 13.86
CA ALA A 431 -12.37 7.56 13.14
C ALA A 431 -12.09 7.28 11.65
N ARG A 432 -12.73 8.03 10.77
CA ARG A 432 -12.49 7.99 9.33
C ARG A 432 -11.54 9.09 8.92
N LEU A 433 -10.67 8.73 7.98
CA LEU A 433 -9.90 9.68 7.20
C LEU A 433 -10.43 9.67 5.77
N ASN A 434 -10.69 10.84 5.25
CA ASN A 434 -10.99 11.05 3.84
C ASN A 434 -9.73 11.57 3.16
N ALA A 435 -9.57 11.22 1.88
CA ALA A 435 -8.49 11.70 1.03
C ALA A 435 -9.05 12.52 -0.13
N MET A 436 -8.26 13.49 -0.56
CA MET A 436 -8.46 14.25 -1.78
C MET A 436 -7.14 14.37 -2.50
N SER A 437 -7.12 14.13 -3.79
CA SER A 437 -5.92 14.29 -4.61
C SER A 437 -5.97 15.60 -5.39
N CYS A 438 -4.83 16.24 -5.55
CA CYS A 438 -4.65 17.38 -6.44
C CYS A 438 -3.27 17.34 -7.10
N LEU A 439 -3.05 18.19 -8.07
CA LEU A 439 -1.75 18.38 -8.70
C LEU A 439 -1.11 19.66 -8.16
N VAL A 440 0.16 19.58 -7.73
CA VAL A 440 0.95 20.71 -7.27
C VAL A 440 2.12 20.97 -8.22
N PRO A 441 2.54 22.22 -8.40
CA PRO A 441 3.75 22.51 -9.16
C PRO A 441 4.95 21.78 -8.57
N ARG A 442 5.82 21.22 -9.41
CA ARG A 442 7.01 20.46 -8.97
C ARG A 442 7.93 21.29 -8.09
N GLU A 443 8.05 22.59 -8.38
CA GLU A 443 8.84 23.55 -7.61
C GLU A 443 8.29 23.86 -6.20
N ALA A 444 7.08 23.38 -5.89
CA ALA A 444 6.51 23.51 -4.55
C ALA A 444 7.13 22.56 -3.52
N VAL A 445 7.87 21.55 -3.98
CA VAL A 445 8.59 20.60 -3.14
C VAL A 445 10.09 20.63 -3.45
N SER A 446 10.89 20.36 -2.45
CA SER A 446 12.37 20.35 -2.57
C SER A 446 12.89 19.05 -1.95
N PRO A 447 12.83 17.93 -2.69
CA PRO A 447 13.37 16.66 -2.20
C PRO A 447 14.86 16.80 -1.90
N ALA A 448 15.25 16.38 -0.72
CA ALA A 448 16.64 16.36 -0.29
C ALA A 448 16.91 15.15 0.58
N HIS A 449 18.19 14.78 0.71
CA HIS A 449 18.59 13.77 1.69
C HIS A 449 19.53 14.36 2.75
N THR A 450 19.49 13.77 3.92
CA THR A 450 20.39 14.08 5.03
C THR A 450 20.79 12.80 5.73
N PHE A 451 22.06 12.71 6.17
CA PHE A 451 22.48 11.58 7.03
C PHE A 451 22.10 11.85 8.49
N ILE A 452 21.82 10.77 9.21
CA ILE A 452 21.62 10.81 10.66
C ILE A 452 22.87 10.28 11.34
N ASP A 453 23.40 11.09 12.27
CA ASP A 453 24.58 10.77 13.08
C ASP A 453 24.27 9.85 14.27
#